data_909666e2eaaaf7c173f65f3fba2d3717
#
_entry.id   909666e2eaaaf7c173f65f3fba2d3717
#
_cell.length_a   1.000
_cell.length_b   1.000
_cell.length_c   1.000
_cell.angle_alpha   90.00
_cell.angle_beta   90.00
_cell.angle_gamma   90.00
#
_symmetry.space_group_name_H-M   'P 1'
#
loop_
_entity.id
_entity.type
_entity.pdbx_description
1 polymer ?
#
loop_
_entity_poly.entity_id
_entity_poly.type
_entity_poly.pdbx_seq_one_letter_code
_entity_poly.pdbx_strand_id
1 'polypeptide(L)'
;GDEQYITAAAEFERFLERYPTHQLAPRAGLGVCESYVALSPIIPRDQGDSERAYRECQAAALDFAGTEAAQQAADLREQMWQKLGEKVYHSGDYYFSRNLYDSAILYFEDVVENYPDTDAAPRALARMYEAYQAIGYEEEAQETLERLLSEYPNSEAAQSLDAPAPDTAASASDADPGLGG
;
A
#
# COMPACT_ATOMS: atom_id res chain seq x y z
N GLY A 1 -8.76 -20.32 -16.28
CA GLY A 1 -7.34 -19.95 -16.27
C GLY A 1 -7.14 -18.59 -16.92
N ASP A 2 -5.93 -18.07 -16.91
CA ASP A 2 -5.61 -16.70 -17.35
C ASP A 2 -6.03 -16.39 -18.79
N GLU A 3 -5.97 -17.39 -19.70
CA GLU A 3 -6.41 -17.25 -21.10
C GLU A 3 -7.86 -16.78 -21.25
N GLN A 4 -8.76 -17.20 -20.37
CA GLN A 4 -10.15 -16.75 -20.45
C GLN A 4 -10.31 -15.27 -20.10
N TYR A 5 -9.52 -14.74 -19.15
CA TYR A 5 -9.55 -13.33 -18.80
C TYR A 5 -8.92 -12.46 -19.88
N ILE A 6 -7.81 -12.91 -20.49
CA ILE A 6 -7.20 -12.24 -21.65
C ILE A 6 -8.21 -12.17 -22.81
N THR A 7 -8.89 -13.27 -23.09
CA THR A 7 -9.92 -13.31 -24.15
C THR A 7 -11.08 -12.40 -23.82
N ALA A 8 -11.56 -12.41 -22.57
CA ALA A 8 -12.66 -11.56 -22.13
C ALA A 8 -12.30 -10.06 -22.25
N ALA A 9 -11.11 -9.66 -21.81
CA ALA A 9 -10.63 -8.28 -21.97
C ALA A 9 -10.64 -7.86 -23.44
N ALA A 10 -10.07 -8.68 -24.34
CA ALA A 10 -10.03 -8.40 -25.77
C ALA A 10 -11.42 -8.25 -26.41
N GLU A 11 -12.41 -9.07 -26.00
CA GLU A 11 -13.77 -8.95 -26.52
C GLU A 11 -14.50 -7.69 -26.01
N PHE A 12 -14.30 -7.31 -24.73
CA PHE A 12 -14.83 -6.06 -24.20
C PHE A 12 -14.17 -4.83 -24.85
N GLU A 13 -12.85 -4.82 -25.04
CA GLU A 13 -12.10 -3.76 -25.75
C GLU A 13 -12.66 -3.61 -27.17
N ARG A 14 -12.80 -4.71 -27.92
CA ARG A 14 -13.37 -4.70 -29.28
C ARG A 14 -14.82 -4.18 -29.30
N PHE A 15 -15.62 -4.50 -28.27
CA PHE A 15 -16.98 -3.97 -28.16
C PHE A 15 -16.96 -2.45 -27.97
N LEU A 16 -16.08 -1.93 -27.11
CA LEU A 16 -15.95 -0.50 -26.85
C LEU A 16 -15.46 0.27 -28.06
N GLU A 17 -14.48 -0.26 -28.83
CA GLU A 17 -14.03 0.33 -30.09
C GLU A 17 -15.17 0.46 -31.10
N ARG A 18 -16.03 -0.55 -31.19
CA ARG A 18 -17.10 -0.60 -32.18
C ARG A 18 -18.36 0.14 -31.74
N TYR A 19 -18.63 0.18 -30.45
CA TYR A 19 -19.89 0.69 -29.89
C TYR A 19 -19.66 1.57 -28.65
N PRO A 20 -18.85 2.64 -28.71
CA PRO A 20 -18.43 3.43 -27.56
C PRO A 20 -19.59 4.14 -26.82
N THR A 21 -20.69 4.42 -27.53
CA THR A 21 -21.87 5.11 -26.96
C THR A 21 -23.05 4.19 -26.68
N HIS A 22 -22.85 2.87 -26.82
CA HIS A 22 -23.91 1.92 -26.56
C HIS A 22 -24.27 1.87 -25.07
N GLN A 23 -25.53 1.62 -24.74
CA GLN A 23 -25.98 1.52 -23.33
C GLN A 23 -25.18 0.49 -22.48
N LEU A 24 -24.55 -0.51 -23.11
CA LEU A 24 -23.70 -1.50 -22.45
C LEU A 24 -22.22 -1.09 -22.40
N ALA A 25 -21.82 0.05 -22.99
CA ALA A 25 -20.42 0.48 -22.97
C ALA A 25 -19.86 0.63 -21.55
N PRO A 26 -20.58 1.21 -20.57
CA PRO A 26 -20.09 1.26 -19.19
C PRO A 26 -19.81 -0.13 -18.60
N ARG A 27 -20.68 -1.09 -18.86
CA ARG A 27 -20.51 -2.48 -18.39
C ARG A 27 -19.34 -3.19 -19.10
N ALA A 28 -19.11 -2.90 -20.37
CA ALA A 28 -17.96 -3.42 -21.10
C ALA A 28 -16.65 -2.83 -20.57
N GLY A 29 -16.60 -1.52 -20.26
CA GLY A 29 -15.46 -0.87 -19.63
C GLY A 29 -15.11 -1.50 -18.27
N LEU A 30 -16.11 -1.71 -17.44
CA LEU A 30 -15.91 -2.44 -16.19
C LEU A 30 -15.42 -3.87 -16.45
N GLY A 31 -15.94 -4.56 -17.49
CA GLY A 31 -15.49 -5.90 -17.86
C GLY A 31 -14.01 -5.98 -18.26
N VAL A 32 -13.46 -4.96 -18.93
CA VAL A 32 -12.01 -4.83 -19.18
C VAL A 32 -11.26 -4.74 -17.87
N CYS A 33 -11.66 -3.81 -16.99
CA CYS A 33 -11.06 -3.63 -15.65
C CYS A 33 -11.09 -4.94 -14.86
N GLU A 34 -12.25 -5.59 -14.70
CA GLU A 34 -12.40 -6.86 -13.96
C GLU A 34 -11.52 -7.98 -14.52
N SER A 35 -11.34 -8.02 -15.84
CA SER A 35 -10.51 -9.03 -16.49
C SER A 35 -9.02 -8.86 -16.12
N TYR A 36 -8.50 -7.64 -16.15
CA TYR A 36 -7.10 -7.38 -15.74
C TYR A 36 -6.91 -7.50 -14.22
N VAL A 37 -7.90 -7.14 -13.40
CA VAL A 37 -7.87 -7.41 -11.95
C VAL A 37 -7.74 -8.91 -11.69
N ALA A 38 -8.47 -9.75 -12.43
CA ALA A 38 -8.39 -11.20 -12.31
C ALA A 38 -7.04 -11.80 -12.77
N LEU A 39 -6.32 -11.10 -13.67
CA LEU A 39 -4.96 -11.46 -14.09
C LEU A 39 -3.88 -10.99 -13.11
N SER A 40 -4.20 -10.03 -12.24
CA SER A 40 -3.26 -9.43 -11.31
C SER A 40 -2.71 -10.48 -10.33
N PRO A 41 -1.39 -10.74 -10.32
CA PRO A 41 -0.79 -11.81 -9.53
C PRO A 41 -0.73 -11.47 -8.05
N ILE A 42 -0.44 -12.48 -7.22
CA ILE A 42 -0.16 -12.26 -5.79
C ILE A 42 1.17 -11.51 -5.61
N ILE A 43 1.26 -10.69 -4.57
CA ILE A 43 2.55 -10.18 -4.07
C ILE A 43 3.37 -11.40 -3.55
N PRO A 44 4.67 -11.52 -3.85
CA PRO A 44 5.60 -10.50 -4.39
C PRO A 44 5.95 -10.63 -5.89
N ARG A 45 5.09 -11.25 -6.71
CA ARG A 45 5.36 -11.43 -8.15
C ARG A 45 5.44 -10.08 -8.87
N ASP A 46 5.89 -10.12 -10.14
CA ASP A 46 5.83 -8.97 -11.04
C ASP A 46 4.40 -8.44 -11.13
N GLN A 47 4.23 -7.12 -11.09
CA GLN A 47 2.92 -6.47 -11.00
C GLN A 47 2.49 -5.78 -12.31
N GLY A 48 3.08 -6.12 -13.44
CA GLY A 48 2.73 -5.53 -14.75
C GLY A 48 1.23 -5.62 -15.06
N ASP A 49 0.60 -6.75 -14.75
CA ASP A 49 -0.85 -6.92 -14.90
C ASP A 49 -1.65 -6.09 -13.87
N SER A 50 -1.13 -5.89 -12.66
CA SER A 50 -1.77 -5.01 -11.65
C SER A 50 -1.72 -3.54 -12.06
N GLU A 51 -0.61 -3.08 -12.64
CA GLU A 51 -0.49 -1.75 -13.21
C GLU A 51 -1.44 -1.56 -14.39
N ARG A 52 -1.57 -2.56 -15.23
CA ARG A 52 -2.55 -2.53 -16.32
C ARG A 52 -3.97 -2.49 -15.78
N ALA A 53 -4.31 -3.33 -14.80
CA ALA A 53 -5.60 -3.31 -14.14
C ALA A 53 -5.93 -1.92 -13.57
N TYR A 54 -4.99 -1.31 -12.88
CA TYR A 54 -5.14 0.06 -12.36
C TYR A 54 -5.51 1.06 -13.46
N ARG A 55 -4.77 1.05 -14.59
CA ARG A 55 -5.03 1.98 -15.71
C ARG A 55 -6.38 1.73 -16.37
N GLU A 56 -6.74 0.49 -16.63
CA GLU A 56 -8.01 0.13 -17.29
C GLU A 56 -9.21 0.46 -16.37
N CYS A 57 -9.09 0.20 -15.06
CA CYS A 57 -10.10 0.57 -14.09
C CYS A 57 -10.24 2.09 -13.98
N GLN A 58 -9.15 2.83 -14.01
CA GLN A 58 -9.16 4.29 -14.03
C GLN A 58 -9.85 4.83 -15.29
N ALA A 59 -9.55 4.27 -16.46
CA ALA A 59 -10.20 4.66 -17.71
C ALA A 59 -11.72 4.41 -17.64
N ALA A 60 -12.15 3.23 -17.20
CA ALA A 60 -13.56 2.91 -17.06
C ALA A 60 -14.29 3.84 -16.07
N ALA A 61 -13.65 4.20 -14.95
CA ALA A 61 -14.21 5.10 -13.96
C ALA A 61 -14.39 6.54 -14.50
N LEU A 62 -13.46 7.01 -15.33
CA LEU A 62 -13.50 8.36 -15.91
C LEU A 62 -14.43 8.44 -17.13
N ASP A 63 -14.31 7.49 -18.07
CA ASP A 63 -15.04 7.52 -19.33
C ASP A 63 -16.56 7.35 -19.13
N PHE A 64 -16.95 6.61 -18.11
CA PHE A 64 -18.35 6.31 -17.80
C PHE A 64 -18.82 6.94 -16.49
N ALA A 65 -18.23 8.08 -16.10
CA ALA A 65 -18.57 8.79 -14.86
C ALA A 65 -20.09 8.96 -14.67
N GLY A 66 -20.55 8.74 -13.43
CA GLY A 66 -21.96 8.83 -13.07
C GLY A 66 -22.75 7.52 -13.26
N THR A 67 -22.13 6.45 -13.75
CA THR A 67 -22.75 5.13 -13.83
C THR A 67 -22.32 4.23 -12.65
N GLU A 68 -23.12 3.21 -12.34
CA GLU A 68 -22.76 2.19 -11.34
C GLU A 68 -21.50 1.44 -11.74
N ALA A 69 -21.31 1.16 -13.03
CA ALA A 69 -20.11 0.51 -13.55
C ALA A 69 -18.83 1.35 -13.28
N ALA A 70 -18.92 2.67 -13.44
CA ALA A 70 -17.80 3.59 -13.13
C ALA A 70 -17.47 3.59 -11.64
N GLN A 71 -18.46 3.50 -10.75
CA GLN A 71 -18.21 3.40 -9.31
C GLN A 71 -17.50 2.09 -8.96
N GLN A 72 -17.96 0.97 -9.49
CA GLN A 72 -17.30 -0.33 -9.30
C GLN A 72 -15.86 -0.34 -9.86
N ALA A 73 -15.64 0.29 -11.02
CA ALA A 73 -14.29 0.44 -11.57
C ALA A 73 -13.38 1.31 -10.68
N ALA A 74 -13.92 2.38 -10.08
CA ALA A 74 -13.17 3.21 -9.13
C ALA A 74 -12.75 2.44 -7.88
N ASP A 75 -13.63 1.59 -7.35
CA ASP A 75 -13.32 0.73 -6.19
C ASP A 75 -12.21 -0.30 -6.51
N LEU A 76 -12.28 -0.89 -7.71
CA LEU A 76 -11.24 -1.83 -8.17
C LEU A 76 -9.91 -1.12 -8.46
N ARG A 77 -9.95 0.09 -9.03
CA ARG A 77 -8.76 0.92 -9.20
C ARG A 77 -8.06 1.17 -7.86
N GLU A 78 -8.83 1.53 -6.82
CA GLU A 78 -8.29 1.76 -5.49
C GLU A 78 -7.63 0.52 -4.92
N GLN A 79 -8.26 -0.65 -5.05
CA GLN A 79 -7.67 -1.92 -4.62
C GLN A 79 -6.33 -2.21 -5.33
N MET A 80 -6.23 -1.91 -6.63
CA MET A 80 -4.97 -2.09 -7.37
C MET A 80 -3.90 -1.08 -6.93
N TRP A 81 -4.29 0.15 -6.61
CA TRP A 81 -3.39 1.16 -6.09
C TRP A 81 -2.78 0.75 -4.74
N GLN A 82 -3.61 0.32 -3.81
CA GLN A 82 -3.17 -0.24 -2.52
C GLN A 82 -2.20 -1.42 -2.71
N LYS A 83 -2.53 -2.31 -3.63
CA LYS A 83 -1.70 -3.48 -3.95
C LYS A 83 -0.33 -3.11 -4.53
N LEU A 84 -0.26 -2.09 -5.37
CA LEU A 84 1.00 -1.60 -5.94
C LEU A 84 1.89 -0.98 -4.86
N GLY A 85 1.35 -0.13 -3.99
CA GLY A 85 2.07 0.41 -2.83
C GLY A 85 2.56 -0.69 -1.89
N GLU A 86 1.72 -1.66 -1.59
CA GLU A 86 2.07 -2.81 -0.76
C GLU A 86 3.21 -3.65 -1.36
N LYS A 87 3.27 -3.79 -2.69
CA LYS A 87 4.36 -4.48 -3.38
C LYS A 87 5.71 -3.79 -3.16
N VAL A 88 5.74 -2.47 -3.27
CA VAL A 88 6.97 -1.69 -3.04
C VAL A 88 7.39 -1.78 -1.58
N TYR A 89 6.43 -1.64 -0.66
CA TYR A 89 6.65 -1.82 0.77
C TYR A 89 7.26 -3.19 1.11
N HIS A 90 6.73 -4.27 0.56
CA HIS A 90 7.30 -5.61 0.76
C HIS A 90 8.74 -5.74 0.27
N SER A 91 9.12 -5.01 -0.78
CA SER A 91 10.51 -4.98 -1.23
C SER A 91 11.40 -4.31 -0.19
N GLY A 92 10.96 -3.20 0.40
CA GLY A 92 11.67 -2.53 1.52
C GLY A 92 11.80 -3.43 2.74
N ASP A 93 10.71 -4.07 3.16
CA ASP A 93 10.68 -4.98 4.32
C ASP A 93 11.59 -6.21 4.13
N TYR A 94 11.71 -6.70 2.91
CA TYR A 94 12.68 -7.76 2.57
C TYR A 94 14.13 -7.34 2.85
N TYR A 95 14.54 -6.12 2.49
CA TYR A 95 15.87 -5.58 2.77
C TYR A 95 16.02 -5.24 4.25
N PHE A 96 15.01 -4.64 4.87
CA PHE A 96 14.98 -4.31 6.28
C PHE A 96 15.23 -5.56 7.17
N SER A 97 14.53 -6.65 6.91
CA SER A 97 14.66 -7.91 7.63
C SER A 97 16.05 -8.56 7.54
N ARG A 98 16.90 -8.07 6.63
CA ARG A 98 18.31 -8.48 6.44
C ARG A 98 19.30 -7.45 6.94
N ASN A 99 18.84 -6.43 7.65
CA ASN A 99 19.64 -5.30 8.14
C ASN A 99 20.33 -4.51 7.02
N LEU A 100 19.79 -4.55 5.80
CA LEU A 100 20.24 -3.76 4.66
C LEU A 100 19.46 -2.44 4.62
N TYR A 101 19.66 -1.63 5.67
CA TYR A 101 18.83 -0.47 5.96
C TYR A 101 18.87 0.61 4.87
N ASP A 102 20.03 0.91 4.30
CA ASP A 102 20.14 1.87 3.18
C ASP A 102 19.28 1.47 1.99
N SER A 103 19.29 0.17 1.64
CA SER A 103 18.44 -0.34 0.56
C SER A 103 16.96 -0.34 0.94
N ALA A 104 16.62 -0.65 2.19
CA ALA A 104 15.25 -0.63 2.68
C ALA A 104 14.66 0.79 2.62
N ILE A 105 15.43 1.79 3.05
CA ILE A 105 15.04 3.20 3.04
C ILE A 105 14.65 3.63 1.62
N LEU A 106 15.45 3.30 0.59
CA LEU A 106 15.14 3.65 -0.80
C LEU A 106 13.76 3.12 -1.26
N TYR A 107 13.40 1.88 -0.89
CA TYR A 107 12.10 1.32 -1.22
C TYR A 107 10.96 1.96 -0.42
N PHE A 108 11.20 2.28 0.84
CA PHE A 108 10.20 2.96 1.65
C PHE A 108 9.99 4.41 1.22
N GLU A 109 11.04 5.12 0.79
CA GLU A 109 10.93 6.42 0.14
C GLU A 109 10.06 6.34 -1.13
N ASP A 110 10.29 5.33 -1.98
CA ASP A 110 9.49 5.09 -3.19
C ASP A 110 7.99 4.91 -2.85
N VAL A 111 7.67 4.19 -1.75
CA VAL A 111 6.29 4.07 -1.27
C VAL A 111 5.71 5.44 -0.91
N VAL A 112 6.43 6.22 -0.10
CA VAL A 112 5.93 7.50 0.42
C VAL A 112 5.79 8.55 -0.69
N GLU A 113 6.67 8.53 -1.69
CA GLU A 113 6.65 9.48 -2.81
C GLU A 113 5.61 9.12 -3.87
N ASN A 114 5.53 7.84 -4.25
CA ASN A 114 4.72 7.40 -5.37
C ASN A 114 3.37 6.81 -4.98
N TYR A 115 3.18 6.39 -3.72
CA TYR A 115 1.94 5.79 -3.21
C TYR A 115 1.48 6.41 -1.88
N PRO A 116 1.47 7.76 -1.75
CA PRO A 116 1.22 8.44 -0.47
C PRO A 116 -0.17 8.16 0.12
N ASP A 117 -1.18 7.90 -0.72
CA ASP A 117 -2.56 7.66 -0.30
C ASP A 117 -2.85 6.19 0.05
N THR A 118 -1.79 5.35 0.15
CA THR A 118 -1.95 3.93 0.48
C THR A 118 -1.69 3.66 1.97
N ASP A 119 -2.25 2.57 2.47
CA ASP A 119 -1.98 2.07 3.84
C ASP A 119 -0.50 1.67 4.04
N ALA A 120 0.24 1.48 2.95
CA ALA A 120 1.68 1.20 2.97
C ALA A 120 2.51 2.43 3.35
N ALA A 121 2.08 3.65 3.01
CA ALA A 121 2.87 4.87 3.20
C ALA A 121 3.19 5.17 4.69
N PRO A 122 2.23 5.21 5.62
CA PRO A 122 2.56 5.43 7.03
C PRO A 122 3.39 4.29 7.62
N ARG A 123 3.20 3.05 7.17
CA ARG A 123 4.04 1.91 7.58
C ARG A 123 5.47 2.04 7.06
N ALA A 124 5.63 2.54 5.84
CA ALA A 124 6.94 2.82 5.25
C ALA A 124 7.71 3.88 6.05
N LEU A 125 7.06 4.99 6.43
CA LEU A 125 7.67 6.02 7.30
C LEU A 125 8.09 5.44 8.65
N ALA A 126 7.26 4.61 9.28
CA ALA A 126 7.63 3.95 10.54
C ALA A 126 8.86 3.04 10.38
N ARG A 127 8.94 2.29 9.29
CA ARG A 127 10.12 1.45 8.99
C ARG A 127 11.37 2.27 8.63
N MET A 128 11.21 3.40 7.95
CA MET A 128 12.32 4.33 7.71
C MET A 128 12.87 4.90 9.03
N TYR A 129 11.99 5.33 9.93
CA TYR A 129 12.37 5.77 11.27
C TYR A 129 13.20 4.70 11.99
N GLU A 130 12.73 3.45 12.04
CA GLU A 130 13.45 2.33 12.64
C GLU A 130 14.81 2.08 11.95
N ALA A 131 14.85 2.17 10.61
CA ALA A 131 16.06 1.97 9.83
C ALA A 131 17.10 3.06 10.11
N TYR A 132 16.72 4.34 10.13
CA TYR A 132 17.60 5.46 10.45
C TYR A 132 18.15 5.36 11.88
N GLN A 133 17.31 4.98 12.85
CA GLN A 133 17.79 4.71 14.22
C GLN A 133 18.84 3.57 14.24
N ALA A 134 18.60 2.49 13.51
CA ALA A 134 19.50 1.33 13.47
C ALA A 134 20.88 1.65 12.90
N ILE A 135 20.99 2.64 11.99
CA ILE A 135 22.27 3.08 11.40
C ILE A 135 22.85 4.33 12.09
N GLY A 136 22.17 4.87 13.12
CA GLY A 136 22.64 6.01 13.90
C GLY A 136 22.44 7.39 13.26
N TYR A 137 21.47 7.52 12.34
CA TYR A 137 21.07 8.74 11.66
C TYR A 137 19.91 9.38 12.42
N GLU A 138 20.26 10.01 13.57
CA GLU A 138 19.26 10.51 14.52
C GLU A 138 18.44 11.68 13.97
N GLU A 139 19.03 12.54 13.16
CA GLU A 139 18.38 13.71 12.56
C GLU A 139 17.33 13.26 11.54
N GLU A 140 17.71 12.37 10.62
CA GLU A 140 16.81 11.80 9.61
C GLU A 140 15.70 10.95 10.24
N ALA A 141 16.00 10.23 11.32
CA ALA A 141 15.00 9.51 12.09
C ALA A 141 13.95 10.46 12.66
N GLN A 142 14.39 11.57 13.29
CA GLN A 142 13.47 12.53 13.88
C GLN A 142 12.60 13.22 12.82
N GLU A 143 13.18 13.64 11.69
CA GLU A 143 12.44 14.22 10.57
C GLU A 143 11.39 13.25 10.01
N THR A 144 11.75 11.97 9.90
CA THR A 144 10.83 10.91 9.41
C THR A 144 9.67 10.69 10.37
N LEU A 145 9.93 10.71 11.69
CA LEU A 145 8.88 10.61 12.71
C LEU A 145 7.94 11.82 12.67
N GLU A 146 8.47 13.03 12.57
CA GLU A 146 7.67 14.26 12.47
C GLU A 146 6.77 14.22 11.21
N ARG A 147 7.31 13.74 10.09
CA ARG A 147 6.56 13.54 8.86
C ARG A 147 5.42 12.55 9.04
N LEU A 148 5.68 11.38 9.66
CA LEU A 148 4.64 10.38 9.95
C LEU A 148 3.51 10.97 10.79
N LEU A 149 3.85 11.65 11.88
CA LEU A 149 2.87 12.22 12.81
C LEU A 149 2.06 13.38 12.18
N SER A 150 2.66 14.15 11.27
CA SER A 150 2.00 15.28 10.63
C SER A 150 1.15 14.87 9.42
N GLU A 151 1.65 13.97 8.56
CA GLU A 151 0.95 13.56 7.33
C GLU A 151 -0.09 12.45 7.59
N TYR A 152 0.16 11.56 8.57
CA TYR A 152 -0.68 10.38 8.85
C TYR A 152 -1.08 10.24 10.33
N PRO A 153 -1.60 11.30 10.99
CA PRO A 153 -1.81 11.32 12.45
C PRO A 153 -2.79 10.24 12.94
N ASN A 154 -3.67 9.76 12.07
CA ASN A 154 -4.69 8.75 12.42
C ASN A 154 -4.26 7.32 12.04
N SER A 155 -3.06 7.11 11.50
CA SER A 155 -2.58 5.78 11.16
C SER A 155 -2.20 4.98 12.41
N GLU A 156 -2.31 3.65 12.34
CA GLU A 156 -1.85 2.76 13.41
C GLU A 156 -0.34 2.95 13.68
N ALA A 157 0.44 3.18 12.62
CA ALA A 157 1.87 3.43 12.71
C ALA A 157 2.20 4.68 13.54
N ALA A 158 1.50 5.79 13.29
CA ALA A 158 1.67 7.03 14.06
C ALA A 158 1.26 6.84 15.52
N GLN A 159 0.10 6.21 15.77
CA GLN A 159 -0.40 5.98 17.12
C GLN A 159 0.53 5.07 17.94
N SER A 160 1.17 4.08 17.30
CA SER A 160 2.09 3.17 17.99
C SER A 160 3.41 3.84 18.39
N LEU A 161 3.88 4.82 17.62
CA LEU A 161 5.12 5.54 17.90
C LEU A 161 4.90 6.80 18.77
N ASP A 162 3.71 7.38 18.79
CA ASP A 162 3.34 8.49 19.68
C ASP A 162 2.94 8.00 21.09
N ALA A 163 2.71 6.70 21.26
CA ALA A 163 2.36 6.14 22.56
C ALA A 163 3.54 6.28 23.55
N PRO A 164 3.34 6.82 24.76
CA PRO A 164 4.40 6.88 25.76
C PRO A 164 4.91 5.46 26.04
N ALA A 165 6.24 5.32 26.12
CA ALA A 165 6.88 4.03 26.43
C ALA A 165 6.23 3.46 27.70
N PRO A 166 5.88 2.17 27.78
CA PRO A 166 5.32 1.58 28.98
C PRO A 166 6.30 1.79 30.15
N ASP A 167 5.83 2.42 31.22
CA ASP A 167 6.60 2.65 32.45
C ASP A 167 7.20 1.34 32.95
N THR A 168 8.45 1.07 32.61
CA THR A 168 9.24 -0.05 33.14
C THR A 168 9.73 0.19 34.58
N ALA A 169 9.06 1.08 35.32
CA ALA A 169 9.43 1.46 36.69
C ALA A 169 8.49 0.90 37.76
N ALA A 170 8.08 -0.37 37.66
CA ALA A 170 7.30 -0.99 38.75
C ALA A 170 7.68 -2.46 38.98
N SER A 171 8.94 -2.78 39.24
CA SER A 171 9.28 -4.03 39.94
C SER A 171 10.68 -4.03 40.56
N ALA A 172 10.97 -3.02 41.40
CA ALA A 172 12.17 -3.06 42.24
C ALA A 172 11.88 -2.39 43.58
N SER A 173 10.90 -2.91 44.31
CA SER A 173 10.69 -2.53 45.74
C SER A 173 9.79 -3.58 46.38
N ASP A 174 10.38 -4.68 46.81
CA ASP A 174 10.00 -5.45 47.97
C ASP A 174 11.01 -6.59 48.19
N ALA A 175 12.22 -6.19 48.56
CA ALA A 175 13.10 -7.07 49.31
C ALA A 175 13.09 -6.58 50.76
N ASP A 176 12.19 -7.13 51.52
CA ASP A 176 12.10 -7.04 52.98
C ASP A 176 13.41 -7.59 53.61
N PRO A 177 14.18 -6.81 54.42
CA PRO A 177 15.22 -7.36 55.26
C PRO A 177 14.62 -7.71 56.60
N GLY A 178 13.92 -8.84 56.67
CA GLY A 178 13.37 -9.42 57.90
C GLY A 178 14.39 -10.23 58.67
N LEU A 179 14.94 -9.60 59.69
CA LEU A 179 15.18 -10.10 61.06
C LEU A 179 15.96 -11.40 61.26
N GLY A 180 17.19 -11.24 61.66
CA GLY A 180 17.91 -12.15 62.53
C GLY A 180 17.37 -12.07 63.96
N GLY A 181 17.50 -13.16 64.67
CA GLY A 181 17.33 -13.39 66.07
C GLY A 181 18.29 -14.49 66.48
#